data_5c3733d40701e6ef1b4cb310cdb04810
#
_entry.id   5c3733d40701e6ef1b4cb310cdb04810
#
_cell.length_a   1.000
_cell.length_b   1.000
_cell.length_c   1.000
_cell.angle_alpha   90.00
_cell.angle_beta   90.00
_cell.angle_gamma   90.00
#
_symmetry.space_group_name_H-M   'P 1'
#
loop_
_entity.id
_entity.type
_entity.pdbx_description
1 polymer ?
#
loop_
_entity_poly.entity_id
_entity_poly.type
_entity_poly.pdbx_seq_one_letter_code
_entity_poly.pdbx_strand_id
1 'polypeptide(L)'
;MFKTRITELLGIKYPIVQGGMMWVSQPKLVSAVSNAGGLGILTAFTFPTPAELAAGIKKTKDLTDKPFGVNVTLLPTLRPVDIDGYFGAVINSGVRIVETAGRSPEPYICLLYTSPSPRDRQK
;
A
#
# COMPACT_ATOMS: atom_id res chain seq x y z
N MET A 1 -23.11 7.80 -9.99
CA MET A 1 -21.97 7.71 -9.06
C MET A 1 -22.07 6.41 -8.28
N PHE A 2 -20.99 5.68 -8.20
CA PHE A 2 -20.97 4.38 -7.51
C PHE A 2 -20.79 4.59 -6.01
N LYS A 3 -21.76 4.11 -5.24
CA LYS A 3 -21.68 4.18 -3.79
C LYS A 3 -21.74 2.76 -3.24
N THR A 4 -20.57 2.16 -3.03
CA THR A 4 -20.45 0.78 -2.55
C THR A 4 -19.67 0.77 -1.24
N ARG A 5 -19.66 -0.39 -0.56
CA ARG A 5 -18.86 -0.56 0.64
C ARG A 5 -17.39 -0.27 0.38
N ILE A 6 -16.88 -0.74 -0.76
CA ILE A 6 -15.45 -0.58 -1.07
C ILE A 6 -15.13 0.88 -1.37
N THR A 7 -15.98 1.61 -2.10
CA THR A 7 -15.73 3.02 -2.37
C THR A 7 -15.75 3.86 -1.10
N GLU A 8 -16.65 3.56 -0.19
CA GLU A 8 -16.72 4.26 1.09
C GLU A 8 -15.55 3.90 2.02
N LEU A 9 -15.22 2.60 2.10
CA LEU A 9 -14.13 2.13 2.94
C LEU A 9 -12.79 2.71 2.51
N LEU A 10 -12.50 2.72 1.21
CA LEU A 10 -11.22 3.15 0.68
C LEU A 10 -11.17 4.63 0.31
N GLY A 11 -12.31 5.31 0.32
CA GLY A 11 -12.37 6.73 -0.04
C GLY A 11 -12.12 6.98 -1.52
N ILE A 12 -12.52 6.05 -2.40
CA ILE A 12 -12.32 6.13 -3.84
C ILE A 12 -13.65 6.36 -4.56
N LYS A 13 -13.57 6.90 -5.77
CA LYS A 13 -14.75 7.25 -6.56
C LYS A 13 -15.37 6.04 -7.25
N TYR A 14 -14.55 5.15 -7.77
CA TYR A 14 -14.97 3.96 -8.50
C TYR A 14 -14.51 2.71 -7.78
N PRO A 15 -15.30 1.62 -7.76
CA PRO A 15 -14.90 0.37 -7.10
C PRO A 15 -13.91 -0.43 -7.96
N ILE A 16 -12.79 0.20 -8.31
CA ILE A 16 -11.75 -0.37 -9.17
C ILE A 16 -10.43 -0.28 -8.43
N VAL A 17 -9.75 -1.43 -8.32
CA VAL A 17 -8.46 -1.53 -7.68
C VAL A 17 -7.43 -2.02 -8.70
N GLN A 18 -6.36 -1.27 -8.88
CA GLN A 18 -5.22 -1.74 -9.66
C GLN A 18 -4.33 -2.55 -8.72
N GLY A 19 -4.26 -3.86 -8.94
CA GLY A 19 -3.47 -4.75 -8.10
C GLY A 19 -1.97 -4.47 -8.20
N GLY A 20 -1.25 -4.84 -7.14
CA GLY A 20 0.19 -4.71 -7.12
C GLY A 20 0.85 -5.59 -8.18
N MET A 21 1.67 -5.01 -9.01
CA MET A 21 2.42 -5.70 -10.07
C MET A 21 3.89 -5.37 -9.93
N MET A 22 4.71 -6.38 -9.64
CA MET A 22 6.13 -6.18 -9.43
C MET A 22 6.76 -5.51 -10.67
N TRP A 23 7.60 -4.51 -10.44
CA TRP A 23 8.30 -3.68 -11.43
C TRP A 23 7.38 -2.72 -12.21
N VAL A 24 6.07 -2.96 -12.24
CA VAL A 24 5.11 -2.15 -13.00
C VAL A 24 4.39 -1.14 -12.12
N SER A 25 3.96 -1.57 -10.92
CA SER A 25 3.21 -0.72 -9.98
C SER A 25 4.16 0.23 -9.25
N GLN A 26 4.58 1.26 -9.95
CA GLN A 26 5.46 2.30 -9.45
C GLN A 26 4.68 3.61 -9.26
N PRO A 27 5.28 4.63 -8.64
CA PRO A 27 4.55 5.86 -8.28
C PRO A 27 3.76 6.50 -9.42
N LYS A 28 4.30 6.47 -10.63
CA LYS A 28 3.66 7.08 -11.78
C LYS A 28 2.33 6.41 -12.16
N LEU A 29 2.32 5.08 -12.22
CA LEU A 29 1.10 4.32 -12.51
C LEU A 29 0.12 4.43 -11.35
N VAL A 30 0.59 4.23 -10.13
CA VAL A 30 -0.23 4.24 -8.93
C VAL A 30 -0.94 5.59 -8.77
N SER A 31 -0.22 6.67 -8.93
CA SER A 31 -0.80 8.02 -8.84
C SER A 31 -1.81 8.27 -9.95
N ALA A 32 -1.54 7.79 -11.16
CA ALA A 32 -2.47 7.95 -12.28
C ALA A 32 -3.81 7.24 -12.01
N VAL A 33 -3.75 6.01 -11.49
CA VAL A 33 -4.96 5.25 -11.15
C VAL A 33 -5.74 5.94 -10.04
N SER A 34 -5.06 6.36 -8.99
CA SER A 34 -5.69 7.04 -7.86
C SER A 34 -6.30 8.38 -8.27
N ASN A 35 -5.60 9.15 -9.09
CA ASN A 35 -6.13 10.41 -9.62
C ASN A 35 -7.35 10.21 -10.51
N ALA A 36 -7.44 9.07 -11.19
CA ALA A 36 -8.59 8.73 -12.02
C ALA A 36 -9.82 8.26 -11.22
N GLY A 37 -9.66 8.05 -9.92
CA GLY A 37 -10.77 7.70 -9.03
C GLY A 37 -10.81 6.24 -8.57
N GLY A 38 -9.85 5.41 -9.00
CA GLY A 38 -9.68 4.06 -8.49
C GLY A 38 -8.71 4.03 -7.31
N LEU A 39 -8.28 2.84 -6.94
CA LEU A 39 -7.22 2.65 -5.96
C LEU A 39 -5.98 2.08 -6.64
N GLY A 40 -4.92 2.87 -6.70
CA GLY A 40 -3.61 2.39 -7.13
C GLY A 40 -2.90 1.71 -5.98
N ILE A 41 -2.18 0.62 -6.25
CA ILE A 41 -1.42 -0.12 -5.25
C ILE A 41 0.04 -0.20 -5.67
N LEU A 42 0.90 0.39 -4.84
CA LEU A 42 2.34 0.39 -5.01
C LEU A 42 2.91 -0.95 -4.56
N THR A 43 3.82 -1.54 -5.32
CA THR A 43 4.43 -2.83 -4.94
C THR A 43 5.72 -2.59 -4.17
N ALA A 44 5.74 -3.00 -2.91
CA ALA A 44 6.86 -2.74 -2.01
C ALA A 44 8.18 -3.35 -2.52
N PHE A 45 8.13 -4.57 -3.03
CA PHE A 45 9.36 -5.27 -3.42
C PHE A 45 9.92 -4.86 -4.79
N THR A 46 9.27 -3.90 -5.46
CA THR A 46 9.90 -3.19 -6.58
C THR A 46 11.09 -2.35 -6.07
N PHE A 47 11.04 -1.95 -4.81
CA PHE A 47 12.10 -1.16 -4.17
C PHE A 47 13.04 -2.09 -3.42
N PRO A 48 14.35 -2.06 -3.71
CA PRO A 48 15.32 -3.00 -3.12
C PRO A 48 15.49 -2.88 -1.61
N THR A 49 15.19 -1.72 -1.03
CA THR A 49 15.34 -1.48 0.40
C THR A 49 14.12 -0.78 0.98
N PRO A 50 13.88 -0.89 2.31
CA PRO A 50 12.81 -0.13 2.95
C PRO A 50 12.95 1.38 2.78
N ALA A 51 14.17 1.91 2.77
CA ALA A 51 14.40 3.34 2.55
C ALA A 51 13.97 3.78 1.15
N GLU A 52 14.22 2.97 0.14
CA GLU A 52 13.79 3.24 -1.23
C GLU A 52 12.28 3.14 -1.37
N LEU A 53 11.64 2.20 -0.65
CA LEU A 53 10.18 2.14 -0.58
C LEU A 53 9.62 3.42 0.04
N ALA A 54 10.20 3.88 1.14
CA ALA A 54 9.76 5.13 1.78
C ALA A 54 9.85 6.32 0.81
N ALA A 55 10.94 6.40 0.04
CA ALA A 55 11.08 7.42 -0.98
C ALA A 55 10.04 7.28 -2.10
N GLY A 56 9.73 6.05 -2.52
CA GLY A 56 8.70 5.78 -3.51
C GLY A 56 7.30 6.18 -3.03
N ILE A 57 6.99 5.92 -1.77
CA ILE A 57 5.72 6.34 -1.16
C ILE A 57 5.63 7.87 -1.15
N LYS A 58 6.70 8.54 -0.75
CA LYS A 58 6.74 10.00 -0.75
C LYS A 58 6.52 10.57 -2.15
N LYS A 59 7.18 9.98 -3.14
CA LYS A 59 7.01 10.40 -4.54
C LYS A 59 5.56 10.22 -5.00
N THR A 60 4.91 9.13 -4.61
CA THR A 60 3.50 8.89 -4.92
C THR A 60 2.62 9.96 -4.27
N LYS A 61 2.89 10.31 -3.02
CA LYS A 61 2.15 11.37 -2.32
C LYS A 61 2.33 12.74 -2.98
N ASP A 62 3.48 12.99 -3.57
CA ASP A 62 3.72 14.23 -4.30
C ASP A 62 2.95 14.28 -5.62
N LEU A 63 2.62 13.12 -6.21
CA LEU A 63 1.92 13.02 -7.48
C LEU A 63 0.40 12.92 -7.34
N THR A 64 -0.11 12.58 -6.16
CA THR A 64 -1.55 12.45 -5.91
C THR A 64 -1.88 12.79 -4.46
N ASP A 65 -3.03 13.44 -4.25
CA ASP A 65 -3.60 13.63 -2.92
C ASP A 65 -4.69 12.58 -2.63
N LYS A 66 -4.92 11.66 -3.56
CA LYS A 66 -5.93 10.62 -3.45
C LYS A 66 -5.40 9.39 -2.72
N PRO A 67 -6.29 8.54 -2.17
CA PRO A 67 -5.86 7.30 -1.50
C PRO A 67 -5.12 6.36 -2.45
N PHE A 68 -4.11 5.71 -1.94
CA PHE A 68 -3.44 4.60 -2.59
C PHE A 68 -2.98 3.60 -1.53
N GLY A 69 -2.70 2.38 -1.96
CA GLY A 69 -2.23 1.33 -1.07
C GLY A 69 -0.82 0.87 -1.39
N VAL A 70 -0.29 0.02 -0.54
CA VAL A 70 1.01 -0.61 -0.72
C VAL A 70 0.83 -2.12 -0.60
N ASN A 71 1.36 -2.85 -1.57
CA ASN A 71 1.37 -4.31 -1.56
C ASN A 71 2.67 -4.83 -0.93
N VAL A 72 2.54 -5.77 0.00
CA VAL A 72 3.68 -6.50 0.55
C VAL A 72 3.41 -7.98 0.34
N THR A 73 4.22 -8.62 -0.51
CA THR A 73 4.09 -10.04 -0.82
C THR A 73 4.87 -10.87 0.19
N LEU A 74 4.20 -11.80 0.84
CA LEU A 74 4.75 -12.62 1.91
C LEU A 74 5.16 -14.02 1.42
N LEU A 75 5.63 -14.13 0.19
CA LEU A 75 6.13 -15.37 -0.39
C LEU A 75 7.63 -15.53 -0.09
N PRO A 76 8.12 -16.78 -0.02
CA PRO A 76 9.55 -17.01 0.05
C PRO A 76 10.26 -16.36 -1.12
N THR A 77 11.40 -15.73 -0.84
CA THR A 77 12.23 -15.09 -1.86
C THR A 77 13.58 -15.76 -1.91
N LEU A 78 14.25 -15.63 -3.07
CA LEU A 78 15.61 -16.18 -3.23
C LEU A 78 16.65 -15.42 -2.39
N ARG A 79 16.31 -14.21 -1.96
CA ARG A 79 17.17 -13.40 -1.11
C ARG A 79 16.44 -13.10 0.20
N PRO A 80 17.15 -13.02 1.32
CA PRO A 80 16.53 -12.55 2.56
C PRO A 80 15.94 -11.17 2.36
N VAL A 81 14.71 -10.97 2.82
CA VAL A 81 14.01 -9.69 2.73
C VAL A 81 13.68 -9.23 4.14
N ASP A 82 13.97 -7.97 4.44
CA ASP A 82 13.64 -7.33 5.70
C ASP A 82 12.16 -6.91 5.69
N ILE A 83 11.27 -7.91 5.84
CA ILE A 83 9.81 -7.67 5.82
C ILE A 83 9.41 -6.69 6.91
N ASP A 84 9.98 -6.81 8.10
CA ASP A 84 9.66 -5.89 9.21
C ASP A 84 10.05 -4.45 8.86
N GLY A 85 11.18 -4.27 8.20
CA GLY A 85 11.60 -2.95 7.72
C GLY A 85 10.65 -2.38 6.67
N TYR A 86 10.16 -3.21 5.76
CA TYR A 86 9.18 -2.78 4.77
C TYR A 86 7.86 -2.37 5.42
N PHE A 87 7.34 -3.15 6.36
CA PHE A 87 6.15 -2.75 7.12
C PHE A 87 6.40 -1.47 7.92
N GLY A 88 7.58 -1.34 8.52
CA GLY A 88 7.96 -0.12 9.22
C GLY A 88 7.92 1.10 8.32
N ALA A 89 8.44 0.98 7.11
CA ALA A 89 8.42 2.08 6.13
C ALA A 89 6.99 2.47 5.77
N VAL A 90 6.11 1.49 5.56
CA VAL A 90 4.69 1.74 5.27
C VAL A 90 3.99 2.44 6.44
N ILE A 91 4.18 1.93 7.65
CA ILE A 91 3.55 2.50 8.85
C ILE A 91 4.02 3.94 9.08
N ASN A 92 5.33 4.16 8.99
CA ASN A 92 5.90 5.50 9.23
C ASN A 92 5.51 6.50 8.15
N SER A 93 5.17 6.03 6.95
CA SER A 93 4.74 6.90 5.85
C SER A 93 3.31 7.42 6.01
N GLY A 94 2.50 6.78 6.86
CA GLY A 94 1.10 7.14 7.04
C GLY A 94 0.16 6.56 6.01
N VAL A 95 0.62 5.66 5.14
CA VAL A 95 -0.27 4.93 4.22
C VAL A 95 -1.19 4.03 5.03
N ARG A 96 -2.50 4.07 4.71
CA ARG A 96 -3.54 3.39 5.50
C ARG A 96 -4.03 2.09 4.89
N ILE A 97 -3.68 1.83 3.64
CA ILE A 97 -4.19 0.68 2.90
C ILE A 97 -2.99 -0.21 2.57
N VAL A 98 -3.03 -1.43 3.08
CA VAL A 98 -1.99 -2.43 2.83
C VAL A 98 -2.65 -3.67 2.25
N GLU A 99 -2.12 -4.13 1.12
CA GLU A 99 -2.51 -5.39 0.50
C GLU A 99 -1.41 -6.40 0.78
N THR A 100 -1.76 -7.55 1.30
CA THR A 100 -0.80 -8.64 1.48
C THR A 100 -1.18 -9.81 0.60
N ALA A 101 -0.18 -10.56 0.15
CA ALA A 101 -0.36 -11.72 -0.71
C ALA A 101 0.66 -12.80 -0.35
N GLY A 102 0.37 -14.02 -0.75
CA GLY A 102 1.28 -15.14 -0.61
C GLY A 102 1.00 -16.00 0.60
N ARG A 103 0.97 -15.43 1.78
CA ARG A 103 0.64 -16.15 3.02
C ARG A 103 -0.04 -15.20 4.01
N SER A 104 -0.48 -15.74 5.15
CA SER A 104 -1.19 -14.97 6.16
C SER A 104 -0.34 -13.81 6.70
N PRO A 105 -0.92 -12.60 6.82
CA PRO A 105 -0.23 -11.46 7.43
C PRO A 105 -0.29 -11.48 8.95
N GLU A 106 -0.80 -12.54 9.56
CA GLU A 106 -1.04 -12.62 11.00
C GLU A 106 0.14 -12.15 11.85
N PRO A 107 1.41 -12.56 11.56
CA PRO A 107 2.55 -12.10 12.36
C PRO A 107 2.77 -10.58 12.31
N TYR A 108 2.20 -9.88 11.33
CA TYR A 108 2.42 -8.45 11.11
C TYR A 108 1.21 -7.60 11.45
N ILE A 109 0.06 -8.21 11.76
CA ILE A 109 -1.17 -7.48 12.05
C ILE A 109 -0.99 -6.56 13.26
N CYS A 110 -0.30 -7.01 14.29
CA CYS A 110 -0.05 -6.18 15.48
C CYS A 110 0.70 -4.89 15.14
N LEU A 111 1.68 -4.96 14.24
CA LEU A 111 2.41 -3.78 13.78
C LEU A 111 1.50 -2.81 13.04
N LEU A 112 0.61 -3.33 12.21
CA LEU A 112 -0.35 -2.52 11.46
C LEU A 112 -1.37 -1.86 12.39
N TYR A 113 -1.84 -2.60 13.41
CA TYR A 113 -2.79 -2.05 14.38
C TYR A 113 -2.19 -1.02 15.31
N THR A 114 -0.87 -1.02 15.51
CA THR A 114 -0.20 0.00 16.32
C THR A 114 0.09 1.26 15.54
N SER A 115 -0.30 1.32 14.27
CA SER A 115 -0.22 2.54 13.47
C SER A 115 -0.95 3.69 14.16
N PRO A 116 -0.42 4.92 14.12
CA PRO A 116 -1.06 6.05 14.78
C PRO A 116 -2.38 6.50 14.14
N SER A 117 -2.81 5.90 13.05
CA SER A 117 -4.05 6.29 12.40
C SER A 117 -5.26 5.89 13.23
N PRO A 118 -6.15 6.83 13.60
CA PRO A 118 -7.38 6.49 14.32
C PRO A 118 -8.27 5.51 13.56
N ARG A 119 -8.24 5.53 12.24
CA ARG A 119 -9.03 4.63 11.41
C ARG A 119 -8.61 3.18 11.58
N ASP A 120 -7.32 2.92 11.75
CA ASP A 120 -6.80 1.57 11.93
C ASP A 120 -7.19 1.00 13.29
N ARG A 121 -7.37 1.84 14.29
CA ARG A 121 -7.79 1.43 15.63
C ARG A 121 -9.25 1.02 15.70
N GLN A 122 -10.06 1.43 14.73
CA GLN A 122 -11.50 1.13 14.71
C GLN A 122 -11.81 -0.18 13.99
N LYS A 123 -10.83 -0.82 13.44
CA LYS A 123 -11.00 -2.11 12.77
C LYS A 123 -10.64 -3.27 13.72
#